data_fbac2bce6096e3210bf2ddae96453685
#
_entry.id   fbac2bce6096e3210bf2ddae96453685
#
_cell.length_a   1.000
_cell.length_b   1.000
_cell.length_c   1.000
_cell.angle_alpha   90.00
_cell.angle_beta   90.00
_cell.angle_gamma   90.00
#
_symmetry.space_group_name_H-M   'P 1'
#
loop_
_entity.id
_entity.type
_entity.pdbx_description
1 polymer ?
#
loop_
_entity_poly.entity_id
_entity_poly.type
_entity_poly.pdbx_seq_one_letter_code
_entity_poly.pdbx_strand_id
1 'polypeptide(L)'
;MKPSGKRILWVDDEIDLLKPHLLFLQARGYHVDAITNGDDSLVLMRENAYDLVLLDEQMPGRSGLEVLEIMRREDPHVRVVMVTKSAEDQTMTDAIGRRVADYLVKPTSPRQVLSVVTRILEGSTIRQQRTAQDFAARFGQLSRAREEARTPANFAELYIELTGWHVSLEETEERGLLDTVQSLMTDLRSDFGRWVGQEYPGWLRDEGDRPLLSVDIVREHVLPLLGPSPVFLVVLDCMRLDQWRVIAPLLAPYFEIEESYHYSILPTATPYARNAIFSGQFPDEISRDHPGWWNKSDDEGSLNAFEDELLKEQLQRLVGRHIPVHYEKIFTDKQEDQVRGRVRSALKTAHSVIAMVFNFVDLMTHGRSESPILMEVAKDEAALRGLTRAWFTRSTAFSVLKEAAAAGHKVIMTTDHGSILCQRPATVFARRDASSNLRYKFGQDLRTEKADTAFSTSRSEDLRFPEGKLGVTYALAVDDYFFVYPTKLREYQRRYRNSFLHGGISPEEMIVPIACLTPRRRGSTRNLTP
;
A
#
# COMPACT_ATOMS: atom_id res chain seq x y z
N MET A 1 -15.86 27.77 -20.44
CA MET A 1 -14.82 26.74 -20.60
C MET A 1 -13.88 27.18 -21.72
N LYS A 2 -12.57 27.16 -21.52
CA LYS A 2 -11.60 27.35 -22.62
C LYS A 2 -11.78 26.21 -23.62
N PRO A 3 -11.70 26.43 -24.95
CA PRO A 3 -11.78 25.35 -25.93
C PRO A 3 -10.71 24.31 -25.61
N SER A 4 -11.07 23.03 -25.61
CA SER A 4 -10.16 21.94 -25.21
C SER A 4 -9.00 21.77 -26.19
N GLY A 5 -9.15 22.24 -27.43
CA GLY A 5 -8.19 22.04 -28.51
C GLY A 5 -7.96 20.58 -28.89
N LYS A 6 -8.70 19.65 -28.25
CA LYS A 6 -8.58 18.20 -28.48
C LYS A 6 -9.18 17.78 -29.80
N ARG A 7 -8.49 16.90 -30.54
CA ARG A 7 -8.94 16.39 -31.84
C ARG A 7 -9.53 14.99 -31.71
N ILE A 8 -10.72 14.82 -32.27
CA ILE A 8 -11.48 13.57 -32.29
C ILE A 8 -11.66 13.13 -33.74
N LEU A 9 -11.39 11.89 -34.06
CA LEU A 9 -11.77 11.27 -35.31
C LEU A 9 -13.05 10.46 -35.07
N TRP A 10 -14.11 10.72 -35.83
CA TRP A 10 -15.33 9.94 -35.80
C TRP A 10 -15.49 9.17 -37.11
N VAL A 11 -15.48 7.85 -37.03
CA VAL A 11 -15.58 6.91 -38.15
C VAL A 11 -16.91 6.17 -38.05
N ASP A 12 -17.84 6.44 -38.98
CA ASP A 12 -19.20 5.87 -39.00
C ASP A 12 -19.77 6.04 -40.39
N ASP A 13 -20.25 4.96 -41.02
CA ASP A 13 -20.80 4.99 -42.38
C ASP A 13 -22.09 5.82 -42.47
N GLU A 14 -22.80 6.00 -41.36
CA GLU A 14 -24.00 6.83 -41.24
C GLU A 14 -23.70 8.24 -40.71
N ILE A 15 -22.50 8.78 -40.95
CA ILE A 15 -22.02 10.07 -40.35
C ILE A 15 -22.96 11.25 -40.62
N ASP A 16 -23.70 11.26 -41.72
CA ASP A 16 -24.67 12.32 -42.03
C ASP A 16 -25.83 12.36 -41.04
N LEU A 17 -26.20 11.25 -40.43
CA LEU A 17 -27.22 11.17 -39.39
C LEU A 17 -26.69 11.68 -38.05
N LEU A 18 -25.37 11.74 -37.87
CA LEU A 18 -24.69 12.16 -36.65
C LEU A 18 -24.36 13.66 -36.61
N LYS A 19 -24.77 14.46 -37.60
CA LYS A 19 -24.54 15.93 -37.62
C LYS A 19 -24.89 16.63 -36.30
N PRO A 20 -26.01 16.33 -35.60
CA PRO A 20 -26.31 16.93 -34.30
C PRO A 20 -25.24 16.61 -33.24
N HIS A 21 -24.65 15.42 -33.24
CA HIS A 21 -23.59 15.02 -32.33
C HIS A 21 -22.30 15.77 -32.61
N LEU A 22 -21.91 15.88 -33.89
CA LEU A 22 -20.72 16.61 -34.31
C LEU A 22 -20.80 18.08 -33.90
N LEU A 23 -21.92 18.75 -34.23
CA LEU A 23 -22.15 20.13 -33.84
C LEU A 23 -22.14 20.31 -32.31
N PHE A 24 -22.66 19.35 -31.58
CA PHE A 24 -22.71 19.39 -30.12
C PHE A 24 -21.32 19.29 -29.49
N LEU A 25 -20.42 18.47 -30.03
CA LEU A 25 -19.03 18.36 -29.60
C LEU A 25 -18.22 19.59 -30.00
N GLN A 26 -18.38 20.08 -31.25
CA GLN A 26 -17.72 21.30 -31.74
C GLN A 26 -18.11 22.52 -30.92
N ALA A 27 -19.39 22.67 -30.55
CA ALA A 27 -19.86 23.74 -29.66
C ALA A 27 -19.22 23.69 -28.24
N ARG A 28 -18.62 22.56 -27.86
CA ARG A 28 -17.89 22.38 -26.60
C ARG A 28 -16.38 22.54 -26.74
N GLY A 29 -15.90 22.90 -27.94
CA GLY A 29 -14.50 23.20 -28.21
C GLY A 29 -13.65 22.03 -28.67
N TYR A 30 -14.25 20.88 -28.99
CA TYR A 30 -13.54 19.77 -29.63
C TYR A 30 -13.43 19.98 -31.14
N HIS A 31 -12.29 19.62 -31.72
CA HIS A 31 -12.14 19.51 -33.17
C HIS A 31 -12.54 18.09 -33.58
N VAL A 32 -13.58 17.97 -34.40
CA VAL A 32 -14.09 16.66 -34.83
C VAL A 32 -13.94 16.53 -36.33
N ASP A 33 -13.10 15.60 -36.77
CA ASP A 33 -13.01 15.12 -38.13
C ASP A 33 -13.92 13.90 -38.27
N ALA A 34 -14.76 13.85 -39.30
CA ALA A 34 -15.77 12.83 -39.51
C ALA A 34 -15.57 12.15 -40.84
N ILE A 35 -15.63 10.82 -40.87
CA ILE A 35 -15.34 10.03 -42.06
C ILE A 35 -16.21 8.77 -42.10
N THR A 36 -16.51 8.28 -43.32
CA THR A 36 -17.52 7.24 -43.55
C THR A 36 -16.96 5.82 -43.63
N ASN A 37 -15.65 5.63 -43.65
CA ASN A 37 -15.07 4.30 -43.81
C ASN A 37 -13.74 4.14 -43.03
N GLY A 38 -13.40 2.88 -42.79
CA GLY A 38 -12.24 2.50 -42.00
C GLY A 38 -10.90 2.73 -42.71
N ASP A 39 -10.80 2.54 -44.00
CA ASP A 39 -9.55 2.65 -44.75
C ASP A 39 -9.06 4.10 -44.78
N ASP A 40 -9.97 5.07 -45.05
CA ASP A 40 -9.64 6.49 -45.02
C ASP A 40 -9.29 6.97 -43.60
N SER A 41 -9.88 6.35 -42.55
CA SER A 41 -9.53 6.68 -41.16
C SER A 41 -8.07 6.36 -40.83
N LEU A 42 -7.54 5.25 -41.38
CA LEU A 42 -6.12 4.90 -41.22
C LEU A 42 -5.19 5.87 -41.94
N VAL A 43 -5.61 6.39 -43.10
CA VAL A 43 -4.85 7.42 -43.80
C VAL A 43 -4.80 8.71 -42.96
N LEU A 44 -5.96 9.17 -42.48
CA LEU A 44 -6.03 10.40 -41.66
C LEU A 44 -5.22 10.29 -40.37
N MET A 45 -5.19 9.13 -39.72
CA MET A 45 -4.39 8.92 -38.52
C MET A 45 -2.89 8.98 -38.75
N ARG A 46 -2.42 8.62 -39.95
CA ARG A 46 -0.99 8.78 -40.33
C ARG A 46 -0.60 10.22 -40.60
N GLU A 47 -1.55 11.02 -41.08
CA GLU A 47 -1.33 12.44 -41.42
C GLU A 47 -1.57 13.37 -40.24
N ASN A 48 -2.39 12.96 -39.28
CA ASN A 48 -2.82 13.81 -38.17
C ASN A 48 -2.79 13.05 -36.84
N ALA A 49 -2.48 13.76 -35.76
CA ALA A 49 -2.61 13.22 -34.41
C ALA A 49 -4.03 13.42 -33.88
N TYR A 50 -4.64 12.35 -33.37
CA TYR A 50 -5.95 12.38 -32.73
C TYR A 50 -5.85 11.97 -31.27
N ASP A 51 -6.55 12.70 -30.38
CA ASP A 51 -6.62 12.41 -28.95
C ASP A 51 -7.61 11.27 -28.63
N LEU A 52 -8.60 11.05 -29.53
CA LEU A 52 -9.64 10.05 -29.39
C LEU A 52 -10.19 9.65 -30.76
N VAL A 53 -10.51 8.38 -30.94
CA VAL A 53 -11.26 7.86 -32.09
C VAL A 53 -12.59 7.29 -31.59
N LEU A 54 -13.70 7.76 -32.18
CA LEU A 54 -15.01 7.13 -32.06
C LEU A 54 -15.17 6.26 -33.31
N LEU A 55 -15.30 4.93 -33.16
CA LEU A 55 -15.23 3.98 -34.24
C LEU A 55 -16.48 3.09 -34.25
N ASP A 56 -17.25 3.16 -35.32
CA ASP A 56 -18.37 2.24 -35.52
C ASP A 56 -17.86 0.82 -35.74
N GLU A 57 -18.51 -0.13 -35.11
CA GLU A 57 -18.20 -1.55 -35.25
C GLU A 57 -18.58 -2.10 -36.61
N GLN A 58 -19.73 -1.68 -37.13
CA GLN A 58 -20.32 -2.22 -38.36
C GLN A 58 -20.25 -1.20 -39.49
N MET A 59 -19.25 -1.32 -40.35
CA MET A 59 -19.08 -0.46 -41.52
C MET A 59 -18.90 -1.30 -42.79
N PRO A 60 -19.32 -0.77 -43.96
CA PRO A 60 -19.01 -1.41 -45.26
C PRO A 60 -17.48 -1.48 -45.48
N GLY A 61 -17.04 -2.62 -46.01
CA GLY A 61 -15.63 -2.89 -46.24
C GLY A 61 -14.98 -3.51 -45.02
N ARG A 62 -14.06 -2.78 -44.34
CA ARG A 62 -13.44 -3.26 -43.10
C ARG A 62 -14.34 -2.98 -41.91
N SER A 63 -14.51 -3.97 -41.06
CA SER A 63 -15.19 -3.82 -39.79
C SER A 63 -14.38 -2.91 -38.81
N GLY A 64 -15.06 -2.26 -37.87
CA GLY A 64 -14.41 -1.46 -36.86
C GLY A 64 -13.36 -2.23 -36.03
N LEU A 65 -13.57 -3.52 -35.79
CA LEU A 65 -12.60 -4.37 -35.08
C LEU A 65 -11.31 -4.59 -35.90
N GLU A 66 -11.40 -4.80 -37.21
CA GLU A 66 -10.22 -4.91 -38.08
C GLU A 66 -9.45 -3.58 -38.15
N VAL A 67 -10.18 -2.49 -38.24
CA VAL A 67 -9.59 -1.12 -38.20
C VAL A 67 -8.89 -0.87 -36.85
N LEU A 68 -9.52 -1.22 -35.74
CA LEU A 68 -8.94 -1.11 -34.40
C LEU A 68 -7.61 -1.87 -34.27
N GLU A 69 -7.54 -3.10 -34.80
CA GLU A 69 -6.30 -3.89 -34.78
C GLU A 69 -5.15 -3.21 -35.52
N ILE A 70 -5.45 -2.60 -36.68
CA ILE A 70 -4.45 -1.87 -37.46
C ILE A 70 -4.03 -0.59 -36.71
N MET A 71 -4.98 0.22 -36.21
CA MET A 71 -4.73 1.40 -35.42
C MET A 71 -3.79 1.11 -34.25
N ARG A 72 -4.04 0.01 -33.51
CA ARG A 72 -3.23 -0.41 -32.37
C ARG A 72 -1.83 -0.91 -32.72
N ARG A 73 -1.64 -1.45 -33.92
CA ARG A 73 -0.29 -1.79 -34.41
C ARG A 73 0.53 -0.55 -34.75
N GLU A 74 -0.13 0.46 -35.31
CA GLU A 74 0.53 1.71 -35.72
C GLU A 74 0.73 2.66 -34.52
N ASP A 75 -0.26 2.76 -33.62
CA ASP A 75 -0.20 3.50 -32.36
C ASP A 75 -0.80 2.69 -31.20
N PRO A 76 0.02 2.02 -30.36
CA PRO A 76 -0.45 1.27 -29.20
C PRO A 76 -1.18 2.10 -28.15
N HIS A 77 -1.01 3.43 -28.14
CA HIS A 77 -1.57 4.35 -27.15
C HIS A 77 -2.83 5.05 -27.62
N VAL A 78 -3.26 4.87 -28.87
CA VAL A 78 -4.47 5.50 -29.39
C VAL A 78 -5.70 5.13 -28.53
N ARG A 79 -6.47 6.14 -28.15
CA ARG A 79 -7.71 5.94 -27.38
C ARG A 79 -8.86 5.75 -28.36
N VAL A 80 -9.49 4.58 -28.30
CA VAL A 80 -10.61 4.24 -29.19
C VAL A 80 -11.85 3.91 -28.35
N VAL A 81 -12.98 4.52 -28.70
CA VAL A 81 -14.31 4.18 -28.22
C VAL A 81 -15.05 3.49 -29.34
N MET A 82 -15.48 2.26 -29.10
CA MET A 82 -16.32 1.53 -30.06
C MET A 82 -17.77 1.98 -29.95
N VAL A 83 -18.41 2.17 -31.11
CA VAL A 83 -19.86 2.45 -31.21
C VAL A 83 -20.52 1.21 -31.82
N THR A 84 -21.46 0.58 -31.10
CA THR A 84 -22.04 -0.72 -31.51
C THR A 84 -23.57 -0.69 -31.52
N LYS A 85 -24.22 -1.52 -32.32
CA LYS A 85 -25.69 -1.65 -32.38
C LYS A 85 -26.26 -2.68 -31.39
N SER A 86 -25.43 -3.54 -30.80
CA SER A 86 -25.89 -4.62 -29.91
C SER A 86 -25.17 -4.64 -28.58
N ALA A 87 -25.93 -4.80 -27.49
CA ALA A 87 -25.37 -5.03 -26.16
C ALA A 87 -24.95 -6.49 -25.91
N GLU A 88 -25.42 -7.44 -26.76
CA GLU A 88 -25.09 -8.86 -26.63
C GLU A 88 -23.71 -9.21 -27.21
N ASP A 89 -23.22 -8.41 -28.15
CA ASP A 89 -21.84 -8.49 -28.65
C ASP A 89 -20.80 -8.14 -27.60
N GLN A 90 -21.21 -7.58 -26.45
CA GLN A 90 -20.34 -7.29 -25.31
C GLN A 90 -19.58 -8.53 -24.80
N THR A 91 -20.14 -9.74 -24.92
CA THR A 91 -19.49 -10.97 -24.42
C THR A 91 -18.32 -11.41 -25.31
N MET A 92 -18.39 -11.16 -26.59
CA MET A 92 -17.29 -11.42 -27.54
C MET A 92 -16.25 -10.28 -27.47
N THR A 93 -16.70 -9.08 -27.21
CA THR A 93 -15.90 -7.86 -27.02
C THR A 93 -15.20 -7.81 -25.65
N ASP A 94 -15.72 -8.47 -24.61
CA ASP A 94 -15.02 -8.63 -23.32
C ASP A 94 -13.73 -9.46 -23.45
N ALA A 95 -13.66 -10.37 -24.40
CA ALA A 95 -12.42 -11.10 -24.72
C ALA A 95 -11.41 -10.20 -25.48
N ILE A 96 -11.90 -9.27 -26.29
CA ILE A 96 -11.13 -8.24 -27.00
C ILE A 96 -11.04 -6.97 -26.14
N GLY A 97 -11.92 -6.82 -25.18
CA GLY A 97 -12.26 -5.62 -24.39
C GLY A 97 -11.16 -4.98 -23.52
N ARG A 98 -9.98 -5.61 -23.44
CA ARG A 98 -8.78 -4.98 -22.84
C ARG A 98 -8.09 -3.96 -23.77
N ARG A 99 -8.62 -3.73 -24.99
CA ARG A 99 -7.99 -2.89 -26.02
C ARG A 99 -8.75 -1.61 -26.39
N VAL A 100 -9.95 -1.37 -25.89
CA VAL A 100 -10.71 -0.14 -26.13
C VAL A 100 -10.84 0.71 -24.87
N ALA A 101 -10.95 2.02 -25.03
CA ALA A 101 -11.10 2.94 -23.91
C ALA A 101 -12.52 2.90 -23.33
N ASP A 102 -13.54 2.65 -24.17
CA ASP A 102 -14.95 2.53 -23.78
C ASP A 102 -15.84 2.05 -24.95
N TYR A 103 -17.14 1.87 -24.65
CA TYR A 103 -18.17 1.49 -25.60
C TYR A 103 -19.37 2.43 -25.54
N LEU A 104 -20.00 2.64 -26.71
CA LEU A 104 -21.28 3.33 -26.84
C LEU A 104 -22.25 2.44 -27.61
N VAL A 105 -23.45 2.24 -27.07
CA VAL A 105 -24.49 1.44 -27.73
C VAL A 105 -25.46 2.35 -28.45
N LYS A 106 -25.65 2.12 -29.78
CA LYS A 106 -26.64 2.86 -30.58
C LYS A 106 -28.07 2.45 -30.20
N PRO A 107 -29.03 3.38 -30.16
CA PRO A 107 -28.91 4.78 -30.52
C PRO A 107 -28.29 5.62 -29.39
N THR A 108 -27.27 6.42 -29.72
CA THR A 108 -26.60 7.31 -28.80
C THR A 108 -27.19 8.71 -28.83
N SER A 109 -27.30 9.36 -27.68
CA SER A 109 -27.62 10.79 -27.61
C SER A 109 -26.35 11.65 -27.63
N PRO A 110 -26.38 12.90 -28.12
CA PRO A 110 -25.24 13.81 -28.08
C PRO A 110 -24.67 13.99 -26.64
N ARG A 111 -25.52 13.93 -25.61
CA ARG A 111 -25.10 14.01 -24.20
C ARG A 111 -24.30 12.79 -23.73
N GLN A 112 -24.71 11.59 -24.16
CA GLN A 112 -23.99 10.34 -23.83
C GLN A 112 -22.61 10.35 -24.47
N VAL A 113 -22.52 10.69 -25.77
CA VAL A 113 -21.24 10.80 -26.47
C VAL A 113 -20.34 11.83 -25.78
N LEU A 114 -20.84 13.04 -25.47
CA LEU A 114 -20.09 14.04 -24.75
C LEU A 114 -19.60 13.55 -23.40
N SER A 115 -20.43 12.83 -22.64
CA SER A 115 -20.05 12.29 -21.31
C SER A 115 -18.84 11.34 -21.42
N VAL A 116 -18.86 10.43 -22.40
CA VAL A 116 -17.75 9.49 -22.64
C VAL A 116 -16.49 10.23 -23.13
N VAL A 117 -16.65 11.15 -24.08
CA VAL A 117 -15.54 11.98 -24.61
C VAL A 117 -14.89 12.77 -23.49
N THR A 118 -15.67 13.49 -22.67
CA THR A 118 -15.15 14.28 -21.55
C THR A 118 -14.45 13.41 -20.52
N ARG A 119 -15.02 12.25 -20.17
CA ARG A 119 -14.40 11.32 -19.22
C ARG A 119 -13.04 10.83 -19.71
N ILE A 120 -12.90 10.52 -21.00
CA ILE A 120 -11.66 9.98 -21.57
C ILE A 120 -10.62 11.09 -21.80
N LEU A 121 -11.02 12.25 -22.32
CA LEU A 121 -10.11 13.33 -22.69
C LEU A 121 -9.79 14.31 -21.57
N GLU A 122 -10.74 14.55 -20.67
CA GLU A 122 -10.62 15.58 -19.63
C GLU A 122 -10.68 15.01 -18.21
N GLY A 123 -11.00 13.72 -18.06
CA GLY A 123 -11.21 13.11 -16.75
C GLY A 123 -9.99 13.18 -15.81
N SER A 124 -8.77 13.17 -16.34
CA SER A 124 -7.55 13.40 -15.55
C SER A 124 -7.47 14.84 -15.06
N THR A 125 -7.68 15.83 -15.96
CA THR A 125 -7.65 17.27 -15.62
C THR A 125 -8.77 17.64 -14.64
N ILE A 126 -9.98 17.11 -14.83
CA ILE A 126 -11.10 17.33 -13.92
C ILE A 126 -10.80 16.76 -12.53
N ARG A 127 -10.27 15.53 -12.47
CA ARG A 127 -9.84 14.92 -11.19
C ARG A 127 -8.75 15.75 -10.52
N GLN A 128 -7.73 16.16 -11.28
CA GLN A 128 -6.65 17.00 -10.80
C GLN A 128 -7.17 18.29 -10.17
N GLN A 129 -7.99 19.05 -10.90
CA GLN A 129 -8.58 20.29 -10.39
C GLN A 129 -9.44 20.08 -9.14
N ARG A 130 -10.24 19.01 -9.13
CA ARG A 130 -11.07 18.67 -7.98
C ARG A 130 -10.23 18.29 -6.76
N THR A 131 -9.24 17.41 -6.91
CA THR A 131 -8.32 17.02 -5.84
C THR A 131 -7.60 18.24 -5.27
N ALA A 132 -7.14 19.16 -6.13
CA ALA A 132 -6.49 20.40 -5.69
C ALA A 132 -7.44 21.31 -4.88
N GLN A 133 -8.68 21.49 -5.34
CA GLN A 133 -9.69 22.28 -4.63
C GLN A 133 -10.07 21.67 -3.29
N ASP A 134 -10.32 20.35 -3.25
CA ASP A 134 -10.71 19.62 -2.04
C ASP A 134 -9.57 19.69 -1.01
N PHE A 135 -8.31 19.51 -1.42
CA PHE A 135 -7.15 19.65 -0.53
C PHE A 135 -7.01 21.08 0.01
N ALA A 136 -7.11 22.09 -0.85
CA ALA A 136 -7.00 23.49 -0.43
C ALA A 136 -8.07 23.85 0.62
N ALA A 137 -9.30 23.35 0.46
CA ALA A 137 -10.38 23.53 1.42
C ALA A 137 -10.10 22.80 2.77
N ARG A 138 -9.41 21.66 2.73
CA ARG A 138 -9.09 20.83 3.90
C ARG A 138 -7.83 21.27 4.65
N PHE A 139 -6.89 21.92 3.99
CA PHE A 139 -5.56 22.27 4.50
C PHE A 139 -5.59 22.98 5.87
N GLY A 140 -6.43 24.00 6.04
CA GLY A 140 -6.53 24.74 7.31
C GLY A 140 -7.03 23.89 8.49
N GLN A 141 -7.83 22.85 8.20
CA GLN A 141 -8.28 21.90 9.22
C GLN A 141 -7.18 20.90 9.58
N LEU A 142 -6.42 20.42 8.59
CA LEU A 142 -5.26 19.54 8.81
C LEU A 142 -4.19 20.20 9.66
N SER A 143 -3.87 21.47 9.39
CA SER A 143 -2.91 22.24 10.18
C SER A 143 -3.35 22.37 11.65
N ARG A 144 -4.63 22.68 11.88
CA ARG A 144 -5.19 22.75 13.24
C ARG A 144 -5.21 21.38 13.93
N ALA A 145 -5.65 20.32 13.23
CA ALA A 145 -5.66 18.97 13.76
C ALA A 145 -4.26 18.52 14.22
N ARG A 146 -3.19 18.91 13.49
CA ARG A 146 -1.81 18.67 13.90
C ARG A 146 -1.45 19.40 15.21
N GLU A 147 -1.77 20.69 15.31
CA GLU A 147 -1.50 21.50 16.51
C GLU A 147 -2.26 20.98 17.74
N GLU A 148 -3.43 20.38 17.55
CA GLU A 148 -4.30 19.85 18.60
C GLU A 148 -4.08 18.36 18.90
N ALA A 149 -3.27 17.64 18.11
CA ALA A 149 -3.03 16.22 18.30
C ALA A 149 -2.35 15.93 19.66
N ARG A 150 -3.01 15.11 20.50
CA ARG A 150 -2.52 14.72 21.84
C ARG A 150 -2.82 13.26 22.19
N THR A 151 -3.57 12.56 21.37
CA THR A 151 -3.96 11.17 21.60
C THR A 151 -3.49 10.27 20.47
N PRO A 152 -3.38 8.95 20.69
CA PRO A 152 -3.05 7.99 19.62
C PRO A 152 -4.01 8.11 18.43
N ALA A 153 -5.31 8.26 18.69
CA ALA A 153 -6.31 8.41 17.65
C ALA A 153 -6.08 9.64 16.78
N ASN A 154 -5.79 10.81 17.40
CA ASN A 154 -5.54 12.04 16.66
C ASN A 154 -4.34 11.92 15.71
N PHE A 155 -3.22 11.37 16.20
CA PHE A 155 -2.02 11.16 15.36
C PHE A 155 -2.26 10.18 14.23
N ALA A 156 -2.98 9.08 14.51
CA ALA A 156 -3.29 8.08 13.50
C ALA A 156 -4.24 8.61 12.43
N GLU A 157 -5.36 9.24 12.80
CA GLU A 157 -6.31 9.84 11.87
C GLU A 157 -5.63 10.87 10.96
N LEU A 158 -4.80 11.74 11.54
CA LEU A 158 -4.07 12.75 10.79
C LEU A 158 -3.06 12.12 9.83
N TYR A 159 -2.29 11.12 10.28
CA TYR A 159 -1.34 10.42 9.43
C TYR A 159 -2.03 9.68 8.28
N ILE A 160 -3.15 8.99 8.56
CA ILE A 160 -3.96 8.27 7.57
C ILE A 160 -4.49 9.25 6.51
N GLU A 161 -5.01 10.41 6.93
CA GLU A 161 -5.54 11.42 6.03
C GLU A 161 -4.44 12.06 5.17
N LEU A 162 -3.32 12.47 5.78
CA LEU A 162 -2.18 13.04 5.06
C LEU A 162 -1.57 12.06 4.06
N THR A 163 -1.48 10.77 4.42
CA THR A 163 -1.03 9.71 3.51
C THR A 163 -1.98 9.57 2.31
N GLY A 164 -3.30 9.66 2.53
CA GLY A 164 -4.29 9.67 1.46
C GLY A 164 -4.12 10.84 0.51
N TRP A 165 -3.93 12.05 1.04
CA TRP A 165 -3.67 13.25 0.25
C TRP A 165 -2.34 13.16 -0.52
N HIS A 166 -1.28 12.66 0.11
CA HIS A 166 0.02 12.47 -0.53
C HIS A 166 -0.10 11.58 -1.77
N VAL A 167 -0.72 10.41 -1.65
CA VAL A 167 -0.94 9.49 -2.78
C VAL A 167 -1.82 10.13 -3.86
N SER A 168 -2.93 10.78 -3.49
CA SER A 168 -3.88 11.36 -4.45
C SER A 168 -3.29 12.54 -5.23
N LEU A 169 -2.51 13.42 -4.58
CA LEU A 169 -1.87 14.57 -5.22
C LEU A 169 -0.71 14.15 -6.11
N GLU A 170 0.00 13.09 -5.75
CA GLU A 170 1.06 12.54 -6.59
C GLU A 170 0.51 11.93 -7.89
N GLU A 171 -0.62 11.20 -7.83
CA GLU A 171 -1.31 10.69 -9.01
C GLU A 171 -1.81 11.80 -9.96
N THR A 172 -2.03 13.01 -9.44
CA THR A 172 -2.51 14.17 -10.20
C THR A 172 -1.39 15.11 -10.65
N GLU A 173 -0.13 14.84 -10.30
CA GLU A 173 1.06 15.65 -10.64
C GLU A 173 1.00 17.10 -10.12
N GLU A 174 0.23 17.40 -9.07
CA GLU A 174 0.10 18.72 -8.43
C GLU A 174 1.27 19.02 -7.49
N ARG A 175 2.44 19.31 -8.05
CA ARG A 175 3.71 19.44 -7.31
C ARG A 175 3.65 20.43 -6.15
N GLY A 176 3.07 21.62 -6.34
CA GLY A 176 3.03 22.64 -5.27
C GLY A 176 2.21 22.24 -4.06
N LEU A 177 1.11 21.49 -4.27
CA LEU A 177 0.30 20.96 -3.19
C LEU A 177 0.95 19.74 -2.55
N LEU A 178 1.67 18.94 -3.34
CA LEU A 178 2.44 17.81 -2.84
C LEU A 178 3.54 18.28 -1.87
N ASP A 179 4.29 19.34 -2.20
CA ASP A 179 5.28 19.96 -1.32
C ASP A 179 4.63 20.43 0.00
N THR A 180 3.40 20.94 -0.06
CA THR A 180 2.65 21.36 1.13
C THR A 180 2.29 20.17 2.02
N VAL A 181 1.81 19.07 1.45
CA VAL A 181 1.55 17.83 2.21
C VAL A 181 2.83 17.28 2.82
N GLN A 182 3.93 17.26 2.07
CA GLN A 182 5.22 16.79 2.56
C GLN A 182 5.74 17.63 3.73
N SER A 183 5.50 18.95 3.71
CA SER A 183 5.82 19.81 4.84
C SER A 183 5.00 19.45 6.09
N LEU A 184 3.67 19.27 5.94
CA LEU A 184 2.82 18.83 7.05
C LEU A 184 3.22 17.46 7.60
N MET A 185 3.61 16.51 6.72
CA MET A 185 4.12 15.20 7.13
C MET A 185 5.42 15.32 7.91
N THR A 186 6.33 16.21 7.51
CA THR A 186 7.58 16.45 8.21
C THR A 186 7.33 17.01 9.62
N ASP A 187 6.44 17.98 9.72
CA ASP A 187 6.05 18.53 11.01
C ASP A 187 5.38 17.49 11.90
N LEU A 188 4.46 16.68 11.33
CA LEU A 188 3.80 15.58 12.03
C LEU A 188 4.81 14.56 12.58
N ARG A 189 5.82 14.16 11.79
CA ARG A 189 6.88 13.23 12.23
C ARG A 189 7.61 13.75 13.47
N SER A 190 7.97 15.03 13.44
CA SER A 190 8.68 15.67 14.56
C SER A 190 7.82 15.74 15.83
N ASP A 191 6.53 16.10 15.69
CA ASP A 191 5.60 16.16 16.81
C ASP A 191 5.32 14.76 17.37
N PHE A 192 5.09 13.78 16.49
CA PHE A 192 4.87 12.38 16.82
C PHE A 192 6.03 11.75 17.56
N GLY A 193 7.27 11.94 17.07
CA GLY A 193 8.46 11.36 17.69
C GLY A 193 8.66 11.84 19.14
N ARG A 194 8.40 13.14 19.40
CA ARG A 194 8.46 13.70 20.76
C ARG A 194 7.35 13.18 21.66
N TRP A 195 6.14 13.10 21.12
CA TRP A 195 4.96 12.64 21.85
C TRP A 195 5.08 11.16 22.20
N VAL A 196 5.42 10.28 21.25
CA VAL A 196 5.63 8.86 21.53
C VAL A 196 6.72 8.64 22.57
N GLY A 197 7.84 9.38 22.50
CA GLY A 197 8.91 9.27 23.50
C GLY A 197 8.44 9.55 24.93
N GLN A 198 7.38 10.35 25.10
CA GLN A 198 6.80 10.67 26.41
C GLN A 198 5.74 9.65 26.86
N GLU A 199 4.86 9.23 25.94
CA GLU A 199 3.67 8.43 26.25
C GLU A 199 3.92 6.92 26.20
N TYR A 200 4.85 6.45 25.35
CA TYR A 200 5.06 5.03 25.09
C TYR A 200 5.33 4.18 26.34
N PRO A 201 6.16 4.61 27.31
CA PRO A 201 6.33 3.86 28.57
C PRO A 201 5.03 3.71 29.36
N GLY A 202 4.10 4.66 29.27
CA GLY A 202 2.77 4.58 29.87
C GLY A 202 1.91 3.51 29.21
N TRP A 203 1.91 3.43 27.87
CA TRP A 203 1.18 2.42 27.14
C TRP A 203 1.59 0.98 27.51
N LEU A 204 2.87 0.76 27.78
CA LEU A 204 3.40 -0.54 28.16
C LEU A 204 2.98 -0.98 29.58
N ARG A 205 2.56 -0.04 30.41
CA ARG A 205 2.01 -0.27 31.75
C ARG A 205 0.49 -0.27 31.78
N ASP A 206 -0.14 -0.18 30.59
CA ASP A 206 -1.59 -0.07 30.42
C ASP A 206 -2.19 1.18 31.12
N GLU A 207 -1.43 2.25 31.10
CA GLU A 207 -1.78 3.55 31.67
C GLU A 207 -2.30 4.51 30.60
N GLY A 208 -3.30 5.31 30.92
CA GLY A 208 -3.83 6.36 30.05
C GLY A 208 -4.56 5.84 28.81
N ASP A 209 -4.46 6.61 27.72
CA ASP A 209 -5.10 6.30 26.43
C ASP A 209 -4.18 5.40 25.59
N ARG A 210 -4.16 4.11 25.91
CA ARG A 210 -3.34 3.11 25.25
C ARG A 210 -3.92 2.72 23.88
N PRO A 211 -3.15 2.86 22.78
CA PRO A 211 -3.60 2.39 21.48
C PRO A 211 -3.57 0.85 21.37
N LEU A 212 -4.19 0.32 20.32
CA LEU A 212 -4.00 -1.07 19.93
C LEU A 212 -2.51 -1.27 19.53
N LEU A 213 -1.82 -2.21 20.18
CA LEU A 213 -0.42 -2.53 19.92
C LEU A 213 -0.27 -3.87 19.18
N SER A 214 0.93 -4.18 18.71
CA SER A 214 1.26 -5.45 18.05
C SER A 214 0.83 -6.69 18.83
N VAL A 215 0.90 -6.65 20.16
CA VAL A 215 0.51 -7.76 21.08
C VAL A 215 -0.99 -8.04 21.09
N ASP A 216 -1.83 -7.12 20.65
CA ASP A 216 -3.27 -7.21 20.74
C ASP A 216 -3.95 -7.80 19.49
N ILE A 217 -3.25 -7.87 18.35
CA ILE A 217 -3.83 -8.13 17.03
C ILE A 217 -4.59 -9.46 16.99
N VAL A 218 -4.02 -10.53 17.47
CA VAL A 218 -4.67 -11.85 17.43
C VAL A 218 -5.88 -11.87 18.34
N ARG A 219 -5.80 -11.27 19.52
CA ARG A 219 -6.92 -11.20 20.48
C ARG A 219 -8.09 -10.39 19.95
N GLU A 220 -7.81 -9.21 19.36
CA GLU A 220 -8.87 -8.27 18.95
C GLU A 220 -9.44 -8.57 17.55
N HIS A 221 -8.64 -9.11 16.63
CA HIS A 221 -9.04 -9.27 15.23
C HIS A 221 -9.18 -10.73 14.77
N VAL A 222 -8.35 -11.66 15.27
CA VAL A 222 -8.41 -13.06 14.84
C VAL A 222 -9.37 -13.88 15.70
N LEU A 223 -9.26 -13.76 17.03
CA LEU A 223 -10.05 -14.52 17.99
C LEU A 223 -11.58 -14.38 17.79
N PRO A 224 -12.13 -13.17 17.55
CA PRO A 224 -13.57 -13.00 17.30
C PRO A 224 -14.10 -13.68 16.03
N LEU A 225 -13.21 -14.01 15.09
CA LEU A 225 -13.55 -14.64 13.82
C LEU A 225 -13.42 -16.17 13.86
N LEU A 226 -12.90 -16.75 14.95
CA LEU A 226 -12.77 -18.20 15.08
C LEU A 226 -14.14 -18.86 15.06
N GLY A 227 -14.32 -19.82 14.18
CA GLY A 227 -15.58 -20.50 13.94
C GLY A 227 -15.41 -21.81 13.18
N PRO A 228 -16.47 -22.28 12.50
CA PRO A 228 -16.43 -23.52 11.72
C PRO A 228 -15.56 -23.41 10.45
N SER A 229 -15.34 -22.19 9.96
CA SER A 229 -14.49 -21.93 8.80
C SER A 229 -13.12 -21.36 9.22
N PRO A 230 -12.03 -21.75 8.55
CA PRO A 230 -10.72 -21.20 8.81
C PRO A 230 -10.66 -19.68 8.62
N VAL A 231 -9.87 -19.02 9.47
CA VAL A 231 -9.53 -17.61 9.36
C VAL A 231 -8.09 -17.49 8.86
N PHE A 232 -7.87 -16.64 7.88
CA PHE A 232 -6.52 -16.32 7.42
C PHE A 232 -5.96 -15.16 8.23
N LEU A 233 -4.73 -15.29 8.72
CA LEU A 233 -3.91 -14.21 9.25
C LEU A 233 -2.74 -13.99 8.28
N VAL A 234 -2.76 -12.90 7.55
CA VAL A 234 -1.74 -12.56 6.54
C VAL A 234 -0.93 -11.37 7.01
N VAL A 235 0.37 -11.57 7.18
CA VAL A 235 1.32 -10.52 7.55
C VAL A 235 2.22 -10.24 6.35
N LEU A 236 2.18 -9.00 5.84
CA LEU A 236 3.14 -8.50 4.87
C LEU A 236 4.24 -7.75 5.62
N ASP A 237 5.41 -8.34 5.72
CA ASP A 237 6.56 -7.81 6.46
C ASP A 237 6.97 -6.43 5.96
N CYS A 238 7.08 -5.44 6.86
CA CYS A 238 7.51 -4.07 6.59
C CYS A 238 6.58 -3.27 5.64
N MET A 239 5.28 -3.59 5.58
CA MET A 239 4.33 -2.90 4.70
C MET A 239 3.87 -1.57 5.31
N ARG A 240 4.12 -0.47 4.61
CA ARG A 240 3.66 0.87 4.96
C ARG A 240 2.17 1.08 4.65
N LEU A 241 1.55 2.05 5.31
CA LEU A 241 0.16 2.45 5.05
C LEU A 241 -0.06 2.90 3.59
N ASP A 242 0.87 3.64 3.00
CA ASP A 242 0.76 4.11 1.61
C ASP A 242 0.89 2.96 0.59
N GLN A 243 1.62 1.89 0.92
CA GLN A 243 1.65 0.66 0.13
C GLN A 243 0.33 -0.11 0.25
N TRP A 244 -0.27 -0.15 1.44
CA TRP A 244 -1.62 -0.68 1.61
C TRP A 244 -2.65 0.04 0.72
N ARG A 245 -2.58 1.38 0.60
CA ARG A 245 -3.47 2.18 -0.25
C ARG A 245 -3.46 1.78 -1.73
N VAL A 246 -2.36 1.21 -2.23
CA VAL A 246 -2.29 0.71 -3.62
C VAL A 246 -2.60 -0.78 -3.75
N ILE A 247 -2.60 -1.54 -2.64
CA ILE A 247 -2.99 -2.95 -2.57
C ILE A 247 -4.51 -3.10 -2.39
N ALA A 248 -5.11 -2.36 -1.47
CA ALA A 248 -6.52 -2.49 -1.09
C ALA A 248 -7.49 -2.42 -2.30
N PRO A 249 -7.31 -1.51 -3.29
CA PRO A 249 -8.17 -1.46 -4.47
C PRO A 249 -8.13 -2.74 -5.33
N LEU A 250 -7.01 -3.49 -5.32
CA LEU A 250 -6.86 -4.76 -6.03
C LEU A 250 -7.67 -5.88 -5.37
N LEU A 251 -7.91 -5.78 -4.06
CA LEU A 251 -8.69 -6.73 -3.27
C LEU A 251 -10.18 -6.41 -3.24
N ALA A 252 -10.57 -5.16 -3.44
CA ALA A 252 -11.96 -4.69 -3.39
C ALA A 252 -12.96 -5.45 -4.30
N PRO A 253 -12.56 -5.98 -5.49
CA PRO A 253 -13.45 -6.83 -6.29
C PRO A 253 -13.82 -8.17 -5.63
N TYR A 254 -13.00 -8.66 -4.73
CA TYR A 254 -13.12 -9.97 -4.08
C TYR A 254 -13.66 -9.91 -2.66
N PHE A 255 -13.37 -8.79 -1.97
CA PHE A 255 -13.66 -8.62 -0.56
C PHE A 255 -14.39 -7.30 -0.29
N GLU A 256 -15.20 -7.29 0.73
CA GLU A 256 -15.57 -6.11 1.48
C GLU A 256 -14.46 -5.86 2.50
N ILE A 257 -13.93 -4.63 2.56
CA ILE A 257 -12.73 -4.28 3.31
C ILE A 257 -13.12 -3.33 4.44
N GLU A 258 -12.89 -3.75 5.67
CA GLU A 258 -12.98 -2.91 6.86
C GLU A 258 -11.55 -2.61 7.32
N GLU A 259 -11.17 -1.33 7.26
CA GLU A 259 -9.82 -0.87 7.60
C GLU A 259 -9.76 -0.34 9.03
N SER A 260 -8.70 -0.68 9.73
CA SER A 260 -8.27 -0.11 11.00
C SER A 260 -6.75 -0.01 11.03
N TYR A 261 -6.19 0.34 12.17
CA TYR A 261 -4.74 0.46 12.36
C TYR A 261 -4.34 -0.01 13.76
N HIS A 262 -3.07 -0.33 13.91
CA HIS A 262 -2.45 -0.53 15.20
C HIS A 262 -1.10 0.21 15.26
N TYR A 263 -0.59 0.37 16.46
CA TYR A 263 0.76 0.88 16.70
C TYR A 263 1.72 -0.30 16.84
N SER A 264 2.72 -0.35 15.96
CA SER A 264 3.82 -1.30 16.11
C SER A 264 4.58 -1.00 17.40
N ILE A 265 4.95 -2.06 18.15
CA ILE A 265 5.80 -1.89 19.33
C ILE A 265 7.22 -1.46 18.93
N LEU A 266 7.91 -0.84 19.88
CA LEU A 266 9.30 -0.40 19.72
C LEU A 266 10.30 -1.46 20.20
N PRO A 267 11.39 -1.64 19.45
CA PRO A 267 11.73 -1.09 18.14
C PRO A 267 10.79 -1.59 17.07
N THR A 268 10.48 -0.76 16.07
CA THR A 268 9.70 -1.13 14.91
C THR A 268 10.51 -2.02 13.96
N ALA A 269 10.81 -3.22 14.44
CA ALA A 269 11.68 -4.18 13.76
C ALA A 269 11.11 -5.60 13.91
N THR A 270 11.31 -6.38 12.85
CA THR A 270 10.76 -7.75 12.70
C THR A 270 10.95 -8.65 13.93
N PRO A 271 12.14 -8.72 14.56
CA PRO A 271 12.36 -9.60 15.72
C PRO A 271 11.48 -9.28 16.93
N TYR A 272 11.05 -8.06 17.05
CA TYR A 272 10.25 -7.57 18.19
C TYR A 272 8.77 -7.53 17.83
N ALA A 273 8.42 -6.76 16.82
CA ALA A 273 7.02 -6.46 16.48
C ALA A 273 6.28 -7.70 15.96
N ARG A 274 6.91 -8.53 15.12
CA ARG A 274 6.25 -9.72 14.56
C ARG A 274 6.12 -10.84 15.60
N ASN A 275 7.13 -11.06 16.43
CA ASN A 275 7.01 -11.99 17.55
C ASN A 275 5.91 -11.54 18.54
N ALA A 276 5.74 -10.23 18.75
CA ALA A 276 4.66 -9.71 19.58
C ALA A 276 3.28 -9.98 18.97
N ILE A 277 3.11 -9.89 17.64
CA ILE A 277 1.86 -10.29 16.98
C ILE A 277 1.56 -11.77 17.21
N PHE A 278 2.54 -12.65 16.99
CA PHE A 278 2.32 -14.10 17.07
C PHE A 278 2.27 -14.65 18.49
N SER A 279 2.92 -14.00 19.45
CA SER A 279 2.87 -14.43 20.85
C SER A 279 1.76 -13.75 21.66
N GLY A 280 1.34 -12.52 21.30
CA GLY A 280 0.52 -11.67 22.16
C GLY A 280 1.23 -11.29 23.46
N GLN A 281 2.57 -11.23 23.43
CA GLN A 281 3.43 -10.94 24.56
C GLN A 281 4.51 -9.94 24.17
N PHE A 282 4.98 -9.17 25.15
CA PHE A 282 6.13 -8.28 24.96
C PHE A 282 7.46 -9.06 24.99
N PRO A 283 8.56 -8.48 24.48
CA PRO A 283 9.87 -9.13 24.44
C PRO A 283 10.37 -9.69 25.76
N ASP A 284 10.15 -9.00 26.88
CA ASP A 284 10.53 -9.45 28.24
C ASP A 284 9.77 -10.73 28.65
N GLU A 285 8.48 -10.81 28.30
CA GLU A 285 7.64 -11.96 28.58
C GLU A 285 8.07 -13.16 27.75
N ILE A 286 8.29 -12.97 26.43
CA ILE A 286 8.78 -14.03 25.53
C ILE A 286 10.13 -14.55 26.02
N SER A 287 11.05 -13.68 26.40
CA SER A 287 12.37 -14.07 26.90
C SER A 287 12.31 -14.84 28.23
N ARG A 288 11.37 -14.47 29.11
CA ARG A 288 11.15 -15.14 30.39
C ARG A 288 10.53 -16.52 30.19
N ASP A 289 9.50 -16.60 29.36
CA ASP A 289 8.71 -17.83 29.18
C ASP A 289 9.45 -18.81 28.25
N HIS A 290 10.23 -18.30 27.30
CA HIS A 290 10.98 -19.07 26.30
C HIS A 290 12.45 -18.59 26.17
N PRO A 291 13.30 -18.79 27.19
CA PRO A 291 14.70 -18.34 27.15
C PRO A 291 15.52 -18.90 25.98
N GLY A 292 15.16 -20.10 25.50
CA GLY A 292 15.82 -20.75 24.37
C GLY A 292 15.40 -20.21 23.00
N TRP A 293 14.24 -19.56 22.90
CA TRP A 293 13.75 -18.95 21.66
C TRP A 293 14.21 -17.49 21.51
N TRP A 294 14.45 -16.83 22.64
CA TRP A 294 14.99 -15.49 22.70
C TRP A 294 16.52 -15.52 22.68
N ASN A 295 17.11 -15.69 21.53
CA ASN A 295 18.57 -15.66 21.41
C ASN A 295 19.11 -14.23 21.50
N LYS A 296 20.20 -14.08 22.27
CA LYS A 296 20.92 -12.79 22.43
C LYS A 296 21.85 -12.46 21.27
N SER A 297 21.76 -13.17 20.14
CA SER A 297 22.57 -12.89 18.95
C SER A 297 21.97 -11.71 18.17
N ASP A 298 22.83 -10.84 17.65
CA ASP A 298 22.44 -9.74 16.74
C ASP A 298 21.91 -10.22 15.38
N ASP A 299 21.74 -11.52 15.20
CA ASP A 299 21.16 -12.12 14.00
C ASP A 299 19.64 -12.07 14.06
N GLU A 300 19.08 -11.03 13.47
CA GLU A 300 17.64 -10.79 13.39
C GLU A 300 16.87 -12.00 12.82
N GLY A 301 17.49 -12.78 11.92
CA GLY A 301 16.87 -13.96 11.32
C GLY A 301 16.62 -15.10 12.30
N SER A 302 17.40 -15.21 13.38
CA SER A 302 17.27 -16.30 14.35
C SER A 302 16.13 -16.08 15.36
N LEU A 303 15.76 -14.83 15.65
CA LEU A 303 14.73 -14.48 16.62
C LEU A 303 13.30 -14.81 16.13
N ASN A 304 13.09 -14.90 14.82
CA ASN A 304 11.77 -15.19 14.20
C ASN A 304 11.64 -16.66 13.75
N ALA A 305 12.36 -17.57 14.38
CA ALA A 305 12.31 -19.00 14.04
C ALA A 305 11.08 -19.73 14.61
N PHE A 306 10.47 -19.19 15.67
CA PHE A 306 9.43 -19.85 16.45
C PHE A 306 8.04 -19.18 16.36
N GLU A 307 7.78 -18.46 15.28
CA GLU A 307 6.51 -17.72 15.07
C GLU A 307 5.29 -18.66 15.05
N ASP A 308 5.44 -19.87 14.51
CA ASP A 308 4.40 -20.91 14.48
C ASP A 308 4.04 -21.39 15.91
N GLU A 309 5.05 -21.70 16.70
CA GLU A 309 4.89 -22.13 18.08
C GLU A 309 4.28 -21.03 18.94
N LEU A 310 4.77 -19.80 18.81
CA LEU A 310 4.24 -18.63 19.53
C LEU A 310 2.74 -18.42 19.24
N LEU A 311 2.32 -18.55 17.98
CA LEU A 311 0.90 -18.40 17.61
C LEU A 311 0.03 -19.50 18.20
N LYS A 312 0.50 -20.75 18.16
CA LYS A 312 -0.22 -21.90 18.76
C LYS A 312 -0.42 -21.71 20.26
N GLU A 313 0.62 -21.29 20.96
CA GLU A 313 0.56 -21.04 22.41
C GLU A 313 -0.34 -19.86 22.76
N GLN A 314 -0.26 -18.76 21.99
CA GLN A 314 -1.15 -17.62 22.15
C GLN A 314 -2.61 -18.03 22.02
N LEU A 315 -2.97 -18.74 20.96
CA LEU A 315 -4.34 -19.19 20.73
C LEU A 315 -4.81 -20.17 21.82
N GLN A 316 -3.93 -21.08 22.27
CA GLN A 316 -4.25 -21.98 23.36
C GLN A 316 -4.49 -21.21 24.66
N ARG A 317 -3.69 -20.20 24.96
CA ARG A 317 -3.85 -19.36 26.16
C ARG A 317 -5.16 -18.57 26.12
N LEU A 318 -5.51 -18.00 24.94
CA LEU A 318 -6.72 -17.19 24.76
C LEU A 318 -8.02 -18.03 24.79
N VAL A 319 -7.99 -19.22 24.21
CA VAL A 319 -9.21 -20.06 24.03
C VAL A 319 -9.34 -21.14 25.10
N GLY A 320 -8.27 -21.46 25.82
CA GLY A 320 -8.26 -22.54 26.84
C GLY A 320 -8.23 -23.97 26.27
N ARG A 321 -8.07 -24.12 24.93
CA ARG A 321 -7.94 -25.40 24.23
C ARG A 321 -7.01 -25.30 23.04
N HIS A 322 -6.53 -26.43 22.56
CA HIS A 322 -5.72 -26.47 21.33
C HIS A 322 -6.52 -26.00 20.12
N ILE A 323 -5.95 -25.06 19.36
CA ILE A 323 -6.47 -24.55 18.10
C ILE A 323 -5.51 -24.99 16.98
N PRO A 324 -5.97 -25.77 15.99
CA PRO A 324 -5.13 -26.17 14.88
C PRO A 324 -4.71 -24.98 14.03
N VAL A 325 -3.39 -24.81 13.84
CA VAL A 325 -2.77 -23.72 13.07
C VAL A 325 -1.98 -24.32 11.91
N HIS A 326 -2.13 -23.74 10.73
CA HIS A 326 -1.22 -23.92 9.61
C HIS A 326 -0.42 -22.64 9.42
N TYR A 327 0.90 -22.73 9.44
CA TYR A 327 1.79 -21.59 9.32
C TYR A 327 2.69 -21.72 8.08
N GLU A 328 2.80 -20.64 7.28
CA GLU A 328 3.67 -20.55 6.10
C GLU A 328 4.45 -19.25 6.11
N LYS A 329 5.77 -19.34 5.92
CA LYS A 329 6.66 -18.18 5.74
C LYS A 329 7.24 -18.19 4.34
N ILE A 330 6.97 -17.14 3.56
CA ILE A 330 7.26 -17.04 2.14
C ILE A 330 8.27 -15.92 1.89
N PHE A 331 9.47 -16.29 1.45
CA PHE A 331 10.52 -15.36 1.10
C PHE A 331 10.54 -15.02 -0.39
N THR A 332 10.15 -15.95 -1.26
CA THR A 332 10.15 -15.76 -2.71
C THR A 332 8.97 -16.47 -3.36
N ASP A 333 8.50 -15.95 -4.49
CA ASP A 333 7.40 -16.53 -5.27
C ASP A 333 7.81 -17.79 -6.08
N LYS A 334 9.08 -18.22 -6.02
CA LYS A 334 9.55 -19.41 -6.76
C LYS A 334 8.86 -20.74 -6.38
N GLN A 335 8.13 -20.76 -5.27
CA GLN A 335 7.42 -21.93 -4.75
C GLN A 335 5.91 -21.74 -4.74
N GLU A 336 5.36 -20.85 -5.57
CA GLU A 336 3.93 -20.50 -5.56
C GLU A 336 3.02 -21.74 -5.58
N ASP A 337 3.20 -22.65 -6.52
CA ASP A 337 2.36 -23.84 -6.64
C ASP A 337 2.46 -24.76 -5.42
N GLN A 338 3.64 -24.87 -4.82
CA GLN A 338 3.85 -25.66 -3.61
C GLN A 338 3.14 -25.02 -2.40
N VAL A 339 3.28 -23.70 -2.21
CA VAL A 339 2.59 -22.96 -1.14
C VAL A 339 1.09 -23.08 -1.31
N ARG A 340 0.56 -22.82 -2.51
CA ARG A 340 -0.87 -22.97 -2.82
C ARG A 340 -1.36 -24.40 -2.58
N GLY A 341 -0.55 -25.41 -2.94
CA GLY A 341 -0.85 -26.83 -2.66
C GLY A 341 -0.95 -27.10 -1.17
N ARG A 342 -0.03 -26.60 -0.33
CA ARG A 342 -0.07 -26.76 1.12
C ARG A 342 -1.25 -26.02 1.75
N VAL A 343 -1.54 -24.79 1.34
CA VAL A 343 -2.72 -24.03 1.81
C VAL A 343 -4.02 -24.77 1.44
N ARG A 344 -4.17 -25.26 0.23
CA ARG A 344 -5.34 -26.09 -0.17
C ARG A 344 -5.46 -27.37 0.63
N SER A 345 -4.35 -28.00 1.01
CA SER A 345 -4.33 -29.16 1.90
C SER A 345 -4.78 -28.76 3.32
N ALA A 346 -4.28 -27.64 3.83
CA ALA A 346 -4.68 -27.11 5.13
C ALA A 346 -6.18 -26.79 5.21
N LEU A 347 -6.76 -26.27 4.12
CA LEU A 347 -8.21 -26.02 4.02
C LEU A 347 -9.07 -27.30 4.06
N LYS A 348 -8.52 -28.45 3.68
CA LYS A 348 -9.21 -29.75 3.73
C LYS A 348 -9.08 -30.42 5.11
N THR A 349 -8.11 -30.03 5.89
CA THR A 349 -7.90 -30.49 7.26
C THR A 349 -8.53 -29.49 8.23
N ALA A 350 -8.94 -29.93 9.41
CA ALA A 350 -9.68 -29.09 10.37
C ALA A 350 -8.78 -28.00 11.02
N HIS A 351 -8.08 -27.20 10.22
CA HIS A 351 -7.37 -26.03 10.72
C HIS A 351 -8.33 -24.87 10.95
N SER A 352 -8.13 -24.15 12.07
CA SER A 352 -8.95 -22.99 12.43
C SER A 352 -8.28 -21.68 12.06
N VAL A 353 -6.93 -21.66 11.99
CA VAL A 353 -6.14 -20.49 11.59
C VAL A 353 -5.13 -20.90 10.53
N ILE A 354 -5.06 -20.11 9.46
CA ILE A 354 -4.02 -20.22 8.43
C ILE A 354 -3.22 -18.93 8.45
N ALA A 355 -2.03 -18.99 9.06
CA ALA A 355 -1.14 -17.84 9.20
C ALA A 355 -0.10 -17.84 8.07
N MET A 356 0.09 -16.71 7.41
CA MET A 356 1.02 -16.55 6.31
C MET A 356 1.84 -15.28 6.46
N VAL A 357 3.15 -15.37 6.32
CA VAL A 357 4.07 -14.24 6.36
C VAL A 357 4.75 -14.10 5.00
N PHE A 358 4.72 -12.91 4.43
CA PHE A 358 5.36 -12.57 3.16
C PHE A 358 6.45 -11.52 3.38
N ASN A 359 7.70 -11.88 3.13
CA ASN A 359 8.87 -11.03 3.40
C ASN A 359 9.30 -10.15 2.22
N PHE A 360 8.56 -10.14 1.11
CA PHE A 360 9.01 -9.47 -0.12
C PHE A 360 9.22 -7.96 0.05
N VAL A 361 8.32 -7.26 0.77
CA VAL A 361 8.42 -5.80 0.92
C VAL A 361 9.64 -5.43 1.76
N ASP A 362 9.91 -6.19 2.83
CA ASP A 362 11.09 -6.02 3.65
C ASP A 362 12.37 -6.30 2.87
N LEU A 363 12.43 -7.38 2.09
CA LEU A 363 13.55 -7.69 1.21
C LEU A 363 13.82 -6.60 0.18
N MET A 364 12.77 -5.96 -0.38
CA MET A 364 12.93 -4.79 -1.26
C MET A 364 13.50 -3.59 -0.52
N THR A 365 13.03 -3.36 0.71
CA THR A 365 13.44 -2.25 1.55
C THR A 365 14.93 -2.36 1.90
N HIS A 366 15.38 -3.51 2.37
CA HIS A 366 16.79 -3.78 2.69
C HIS A 366 17.66 -3.88 1.44
N GLY A 367 17.22 -4.61 0.42
CA GLY A 367 17.99 -4.83 -0.82
C GLY A 367 18.29 -3.54 -1.59
N ARG A 368 17.49 -2.49 -1.39
CA ARG A 368 17.72 -1.18 -1.99
C ARG A 368 19.06 -0.58 -1.57
N SER A 369 19.43 -0.64 -0.29
CA SER A 369 20.71 -0.12 0.21
C SER A 369 21.93 -0.93 -0.26
N GLU A 370 21.72 -2.12 -0.81
CA GLU A 370 22.78 -3.04 -1.27
C GLU A 370 22.89 -3.10 -2.80
N SER A 371 21.85 -2.73 -3.55
CA SER A 371 21.80 -2.82 -5.01
C SER A 371 21.62 -1.45 -5.65
N PRO A 372 22.60 -0.96 -6.46
CA PRO A 372 22.46 0.28 -7.21
C PRO A 372 21.24 0.29 -8.14
N ILE A 373 20.88 -0.86 -8.71
CA ILE A 373 19.70 -0.99 -9.58
C ILE A 373 18.42 -0.76 -8.78
N LEU A 374 18.30 -1.37 -7.58
CA LEU A 374 17.14 -1.18 -6.72
C LEU A 374 17.08 0.25 -6.17
N MET A 375 18.22 0.90 -5.93
CA MET A 375 18.25 2.33 -5.56
C MET A 375 17.67 3.23 -6.66
N GLU A 376 17.92 2.92 -7.92
CA GLU A 376 17.41 3.67 -9.06
C GLU A 376 15.92 3.40 -9.30
N VAL A 377 15.51 2.13 -9.23
CA VAL A 377 14.12 1.68 -9.50
C VAL A 377 13.17 2.06 -8.36
N ALA A 378 13.60 1.99 -7.10
CA ALA A 378 12.84 2.37 -5.91
C ALA A 378 13.34 3.70 -5.32
N LYS A 379 13.56 4.72 -6.15
CA LYS A 379 14.23 5.98 -5.77
C LYS A 379 13.50 6.78 -4.68
N ASP A 380 12.18 6.69 -4.63
CA ASP A 380 11.29 7.42 -3.73
C ASP A 380 10.09 6.57 -3.30
N GLU A 381 9.21 7.15 -2.50
CA GLU A 381 8.01 6.48 -1.99
C GLU A 381 7.02 6.09 -3.10
N ALA A 382 6.87 6.91 -4.14
CA ALA A 382 6.03 6.61 -5.29
C ALA A 382 6.50 5.39 -6.06
N ALA A 383 7.80 5.35 -6.34
CA ALA A 383 8.42 4.22 -7.02
C ALA A 383 8.28 2.92 -6.19
N LEU A 384 8.48 3.01 -4.86
CA LEU A 384 8.29 1.87 -3.96
C LEU A 384 6.84 1.37 -3.96
N ARG A 385 5.84 2.27 -3.94
CA ARG A 385 4.41 1.91 -4.09
C ARG A 385 4.13 1.24 -5.43
N GLY A 386 4.66 1.79 -6.52
CA GLY A 386 4.53 1.21 -7.86
C GLY A 386 5.06 -0.22 -7.95
N LEU A 387 6.24 -0.46 -7.38
CA LEU A 387 6.85 -1.79 -7.31
C LEU A 387 6.03 -2.75 -6.44
N THR A 388 5.56 -2.30 -5.29
CA THR A 388 4.71 -3.10 -4.39
C THR A 388 3.42 -3.52 -5.11
N ARG A 389 2.74 -2.60 -5.81
CA ARG A 389 1.55 -2.90 -6.61
C ARG A 389 1.84 -3.90 -7.72
N ALA A 390 2.93 -3.72 -8.47
CA ALA A 390 3.32 -4.59 -9.57
C ALA A 390 3.64 -6.00 -9.10
N TRP A 391 4.37 -6.13 -7.99
CA TRP A 391 4.64 -7.41 -7.35
C TRP A 391 3.36 -8.06 -6.85
N PHE A 392 2.57 -7.34 -6.05
CA PHE A 392 1.39 -7.91 -5.41
C PHE A 392 0.42 -8.51 -6.42
N THR A 393 0.21 -7.85 -7.56
CA THR A 393 -0.69 -8.33 -8.63
C THR A 393 -0.31 -9.72 -9.18
N ARG A 394 0.96 -10.09 -9.08
CA ARG A 394 1.50 -11.36 -9.59
C ARG A 394 1.96 -12.31 -8.49
N SER A 395 1.81 -11.92 -7.23
CA SER A 395 2.35 -12.64 -6.08
C SER A 395 1.51 -13.85 -5.69
N THR A 396 2.16 -14.78 -5.01
CA THR A 396 1.51 -15.89 -4.30
C THR A 396 0.48 -15.36 -3.30
N ALA A 397 0.74 -14.22 -2.63
CA ALA A 397 -0.20 -13.59 -1.71
C ALA A 397 -1.53 -13.29 -2.38
N PHE A 398 -1.52 -12.60 -3.52
CA PHE A 398 -2.75 -12.26 -4.26
C PHE A 398 -3.50 -13.49 -4.77
N SER A 399 -2.76 -14.52 -5.23
CA SER A 399 -3.33 -15.78 -5.67
C SER A 399 -4.05 -16.51 -4.55
N VAL A 400 -3.44 -16.63 -3.37
CA VAL A 400 -4.02 -17.26 -2.18
C VAL A 400 -5.23 -16.47 -1.68
N LEU A 401 -5.16 -15.14 -1.64
CA LEU A 401 -6.28 -14.30 -1.21
C LEU A 401 -7.50 -14.47 -2.14
N LYS A 402 -7.31 -14.56 -3.45
CA LYS A 402 -8.41 -14.88 -4.39
C LYS A 402 -9.02 -16.26 -4.12
N GLU A 403 -8.21 -17.26 -3.81
CA GLU A 403 -8.70 -18.59 -3.46
C GLU A 403 -9.47 -18.56 -2.11
N ALA A 404 -8.99 -17.83 -1.12
CA ALA A 404 -9.68 -17.64 0.16
C ALA A 404 -11.05 -16.96 -0.05
N ALA A 405 -11.10 -15.90 -0.88
CA ALA A 405 -12.36 -15.24 -1.23
C ALA A 405 -13.35 -16.18 -1.91
N ALA A 406 -12.87 -16.96 -2.91
CA ALA A 406 -13.70 -17.91 -3.64
C ALA A 406 -14.26 -19.03 -2.74
N ALA A 407 -13.52 -19.40 -1.69
CA ALA A 407 -13.92 -20.40 -0.68
C ALA A 407 -14.74 -19.80 0.48
N GLY A 408 -14.95 -18.49 0.53
CA GLY A 408 -15.75 -17.83 1.55
C GLY A 408 -15.04 -17.60 2.88
N HIS A 409 -13.69 -17.64 2.92
CA HIS A 409 -12.91 -17.46 4.15
C HIS A 409 -12.60 -15.99 4.41
N LYS A 410 -12.76 -15.57 5.67
CA LYS A 410 -12.34 -14.24 6.14
C LYS A 410 -10.82 -14.18 6.28
N VAL A 411 -10.28 -12.99 6.04
CA VAL A 411 -8.84 -12.73 6.13
C VAL A 411 -8.60 -11.50 7.01
N ILE A 412 -7.71 -11.63 7.98
CA ILE A 412 -7.08 -10.49 8.64
C ILE A 412 -5.74 -10.27 7.96
N MET A 413 -5.55 -9.08 7.40
CA MET A 413 -4.33 -8.68 6.71
C MET A 413 -3.69 -7.52 7.45
N THR A 414 -2.41 -7.64 7.79
CA THR A 414 -1.67 -6.63 8.55
C THR A 414 -0.17 -6.66 8.20
N THR A 415 0.61 -5.91 8.93
CA THR A 415 2.07 -5.91 8.93
C THR A 415 2.58 -5.80 10.36
N ASP A 416 3.83 -6.13 10.58
CA ASP A 416 4.50 -5.99 11.88
C ASP A 416 4.99 -4.57 12.14
N HIS A 417 5.54 -3.91 11.12
CA HIS A 417 5.98 -2.51 11.14
C HIS A 417 5.99 -1.95 9.72
N GLY A 418 6.22 -0.64 9.59
CA GLY A 418 6.52 -0.01 8.32
C GLY A 418 7.99 0.41 8.22
N SER A 419 8.28 1.33 7.31
CA SER A 419 9.62 1.89 7.11
C SER A 419 9.53 3.37 6.72
N ILE A 420 10.61 4.12 6.97
CA ILE A 420 10.69 5.53 6.63
C ILE A 420 11.86 5.80 5.68
N LEU A 421 11.68 6.72 4.73
CA LEU A 421 12.75 7.22 3.88
C LEU A 421 13.67 8.16 4.68
N CYS A 422 14.79 7.65 5.17
CA CYS A 422 15.71 8.39 6.01
C CYS A 422 16.60 9.36 5.21
N GLN A 423 16.69 10.59 5.67
CA GLN A 423 17.48 11.64 5.02
C GLN A 423 18.53 12.27 5.92
N ARG A 424 18.29 12.33 7.23
CA ARG A 424 19.11 13.06 8.20
C ARG A 424 19.96 12.12 9.05
N PRO A 425 21.29 12.25 9.01
CA PRO A 425 22.16 11.47 9.90
C PRO A 425 22.12 12.03 11.32
N ALA A 426 22.09 11.12 12.31
CA ALA A 426 22.27 11.43 13.73
C ALA A 426 23.55 10.76 14.24
N THR A 427 24.50 11.56 14.74
CA THR A 427 25.75 11.04 15.26
C THR A 427 25.52 10.32 16.58
N VAL A 428 26.00 9.07 16.67
CA VAL A 428 25.93 8.25 17.87
C VAL A 428 27.36 7.86 18.32
N PHE A 429 27.59 7.98 19.62
CA PHE A 429 28.80 7.49 20.29
C PHE A 429 28.45 6.18 21.00
N ALA A 430 29.10 5.11 20.64
CA ALA A 430 28.87 3.79 21.20
C ALA A 430 30.14 2.96 21.20
N ARG A 431 30.20 1.95 22.05
CA ARG A 431 31.26 0.93 22.02
C ARG A 431 31.07 0.02 20.79
N ARG A 432 32.09 -0.77 20.47
CA ARG A 432 32.09 -1.68 19.29
C ARG A 432 31.07 -2.82 19.38
N ASP A 433 30.60 -3.12 20.59
CA ASP A 433 29.63 -4.17 20.91
C ASP A 433 28.17 -3.66 20.89
N ALA A 434 27.92 -2.41 20.47
CA ALA A 434 26.58 -1.92 20.27
C ALA A 434 25.94 -2.57 19.04
N SER A 435 24.60 -2.73 19.06
CA SER A 435 23.81 -3.30 17.97
C SER A 435 24.07 -2.61 16.62
N SER A 436 23.97 -3.36 15.53
CA SER A 436 24.32 -2.88 14.18
C SER A 436 23.25 -2.04 13.50
N ASN A 437 21.98 -2.13 13.93
CA ASN A 437 20.86 -1.46 13.27
C ASN A 437 21.04 0.07 13.18
N LEU A 438 20.44 0.68 12.16
CA LEU A 438 20.62 2.11 11.86
C LEU A 438 19.54 3.01 12.48
N ARG A 439 18.40 2.44 12.91
CA ARG A 439 17.29 3.19 13.49
C ARG A 439 17.14 2.94 14.99
N TYR A 440 17.66 1.83 15.49
CA TYR A 440 17.76 1.58 16.94
C TYR A 440 19.14 1.06 17.31
N LYS A 441 19.58 1.37 18.51
CA LYS A 441 20.83 0.87 19.06
C LYS A 441 20.68 0.65 20.55
N PHE A 442 21.36 -0.40 21.02
CA PHE A 442 21.54 -0.64 22.43
C PHE A 442 22.98 -1.06 22.71
N GLY A 443 23.51 -0.62 23.83
CA GLY A 443 24.88 -0.89 24.23
C GLY A 443 25.31 -0.07 25.43
N GLN A 444 26.49 -0.38 25.98
CA GLN A 444 27.06 0.38 27.08
C GLN A 444 27.62 1.73 26.58
N ASP A 445 27.54 2.76 27.40
CA ASP A 445 28.02 4.14 27.10
C ASP A 445 27.44 4.73 25.80
N LEU A 446 26.27 4.24 25.36
CA LEU A 446 25.60 4.75 24.19
C LEU A 446 25.04 6.16 24.45
N ARG A 447 25.33 7.11 23.56
CA ARG A 447 24.77 8.47 23.59
C ARG A 447 24.67 9.05 22.19
N THR A 448 23.66 9.87 21.96
CA THR A 448 23.50 10.67 20.74
C THR A 448 24.17 12.03 20.92
N GLU A 449 24.68 12.62 19.84
CA GLU A 449 25.25 13.97 19.83
C GLU A 449 24.19 15.01 20.19
N LYS A 450 22.98 14.85 19.65
CA LYS A 450 21.81 15.72 19.89
C LYS A 450 20.67 14.89 20.48
N ALA A 451 20.12 15.36 21.57
CA ALA A 451 19.07 14.64 22.30
C ALA A 451 17.73 14.54 21.55
N ASP A 452 17.45 15.52 20.66
CA ASP A 452 16.21 15.58 19.86
C ASP A 452 16.19 14.64 18.66
N THR A 453 17.30 13.94 18.39
CA THR A 453 17.39 12.99 17.24
C THR A 453 17.01 11.56 17.60
N ALA A 454 16.85 11.27 18.90
CA ALA A 454 16.48 9.94 19.37
C ALA A 454 15.74 9.98 20.70
N PHE A 455 14.82 9.06 20.90
CA PHE A 455 14.38 8.66 22.22
C PHE A 455 15.46 7.78 22.85
N SER A 456 15.89 8.10 24.08
CA SER A 456 16.92 7.33 24.78
C SER A 456 16.49 7.02 26.21
N THR A 457 16.70 5.78 26.62
CA THR A 457 16.45 5.31 27.99
C THR A 457 17.52 4.31 28.43
N SER A 458 17.81 4.28 29.73
CA SER A 458 18.64 3.25 30.35
C SER A 458 17.81 2.16 31.04
N ARG A 459 16.48 2.28 31.02
CA ARG A 459 15.55 1.34 31.63
C ARG A 459 14.97 0.43 30.56
N SER A 460 15.25 -0.87 30.63
CA SER A 460 14.70 -1.87 29.72
C SER A 460 13.16 -1.96 29.80
N GLU A 461 12.60 -1.65 30.97
CA GLU A 461 11.15 -1.61 31.24
C GLU A 461 10.40 -0.62 30.35
N ASP A 462 11.04 0.52 29.99
CA ASP A 462 10.44 1.55 29.12
C ASP A 462 10.19 1.04 27.69
N LEU A 463 10.77 -0.13 27.35
CA LEU A 463 10.61 -0.82 26.05
C LEU A 463 10.11 -2.27 26.21
N ARG A 464 9.83 -2.72 27.45
CA ARG A 464 9.49 -4.13 27.75
C ARG A 464 10.53 -5.10 27.17
N PHE A 465 11.82 -4.72 27.27
CA PHE A 465 12.93 -5.59 26.91
C PHE A 465 13.33 -6.47 28.09
N PRO A 466 13.89 -7.66 27.80
CA PRO A 466 14.48 -8.50 28.82
C PRO A 466 15.51 -7.73 29.64
N GLU A 467 15.63 -8.04 30.93
CA GLU A 467 16.67 -7.45 31.78
C GLU A 467 18.05 -7.64 31.13
N GLY A 468 18.69 -6.53 30.83
CA GLY A 468 20.00 -6.47 30.19
C GLY A 468 21.16 -6.42 31.20
N LYS A 469 22.40 -6.32 30.70
CA LYS A 469 23.55 -6.01 31.51
C LYS A 469 23.40 -4.60 32.11
N LEU A 470 23.88 -4.38 33.32
CA LEU A 470 23.93 -3.04 33.94
C LEU A 470 24.64 -2.03 33.03
N GLY A 471 24.08 -0.82 32.91
CA GLY A 471 24.67 0.27 32.14
C GLY A 471 24.39 0.23 30.63
N VAL A 472 23.44 -0.58 30.16
CA VAL A 472 22.97 -0.53 28.78
C VAL A 472 22.04 0.65 28.59
N THR A 473 22.28 1.42 27.55
CA THR A 473 21.39 2.49 27.07
C THR A 473 20.77 2.02 25.76
N TYR A 474 19.48 2.30 25.60
CA TYR A 474 18.69 2.07 24.39
C TYR A 474 18.46 3.41 23.71
N ALA A 475 18.66 3.50 22.41
CA ALA A 475 18.39 4.68 21.62
C ALA A 475 17.60 4.30 20.36
N LEU A 476 16.49 4.95 20.13
CA LEU A 476 15.64 4.81 18.95
C LEU A 476 15.59 6.12 18.21
N ALA A 477 16.00 6.12 16.94
CA ALA A 477 15.97 7.32 16.11
C ALA A 477 14.52 7.79 15.89
N VAL A 478 14.28 9.06 16.04
CA VAL A 478 12.98 9.68 15.77
C VAL A 478 12.95 10.25 14.36
N ASP A 479 11.73 10.55 13.85
CA ASP A 479 11.55 11.20 12.56
C ASP A 479 12.32 10.45 11.44
N ASP A 480 12.95 11.13 10.47
CA ASP A 480 13.74 10.54 9.39
C ASP A 480 15.25 10.42 9.69
N TYR A 481 15.63 10.49 10.97
CA TYR A 481 17.03 10.32 11.38
C TYR A 481 17.50 8.85 11.27
N PHE A 482 18.79 8.68 10.94
CA PHE A 482 19.48 7.39 11.02
C PHE A 482 20.84 7.54 11.70
N PHE A 483 21.25 6.53 12.45
CA PHE A 483 22.47 6.59 13.26
C PHE A 483 23.73 6.40 12.42
N VAL A 484 24.72 7.25 12.68
CA VAL A 484 26.05 7.21 12.08
C VAL A 484 27.13 7.34 13.14
N TYR A 485 28.27 6.70 12.90
CA TYR A 485 29.43 6.84 13.78
C TYR A 485 30.32 7.99 13.31
N PRO A 486 30.92 8.78 14.25
CA PRO A 486 31.80 9.90 13.89
C PRO A 486 32.97 9.49 12.98
N THR A 487 33.53 8.29 13.22
CA THR A 487 34.67 7.75 12.49
C THR A 487 34.37 7.36 11.03
N LYS A 488 33.09 7.16 10.68
CA LYS A 488 32.62 6.73 9.36
C LYS A 488 31.49 7.60 8.80
N LEU A 489 31.38 8.83 9.28
CA LEU A 489 30.26 9.74 9.01
C LEU A 489 29.95 9.86 7.50
N ARG A 490 30.97 10.21 6.67
CA ARG A 490 30.78 10.41 5.22
C ARG A 490 30.42 9.13 4.49
N GLU A 491 30.98 7.98 4.92
CA GLU A 491 30.67 6.67 4.32
C GLU A 491 29.21 6.30 4.57
N TYR A 492 28.75 6.39 5.82
CA TYR A 492 27.38 6.08 6.21
C TYR A 492 26.36 7.06 5.59
N GLN A 493 26.66 8.36 5.56
CA GLN A 493 25.81 9.35 4.93
C GLN A 493 25.61 9.05 3.44
N ARG A 494 26.69 8.72 2.72
CA ARG A 494 26.60 8.38 1.29
C ARG A 494 25.83 7.09 1.04
N ARG A 495 25.97 6.09 1.92
CA ARG A 495 25.36 4.77 1.76
C ARG A 495 23.89 4.74 2.13
N TYR A 496 23.51 5.42 3.21
CA TYR A 496 22.18 5.24 3.82
C TYR A 496 21.25 6.44 3.68
N ARG A 497 21.76 7.58 3.23
CA ARG A 497 20.87 8.71 2.90
C ARG A 497 19.93 8.32 1.77
N ASN A 498 18.65 8.67 1.92
CA ASN A 498 17.55 8.27 1.05
C ASN A 498 17.32 6.74 1.03
N SER A 499 17.71 5.99 2.07
CA SER A 499 17.33 4.59 2.23
C SER A 499 16.04 4.48 3.03
N PHE A 500 15.22 3.49 2.70
CA PHE A 500 14.13 3.09 3.57
C PHE A 500 14.70 2.25 4.71
N LEU A 501 14.43 2.68 5.93
CA LEU A 501 14.90 2.01 7.14
C LEU A 501 13.75 1.89 8.14
N HIS A 502 13.88 1.00 9.10
CA HIS A 502 12.92 0.76 10.17
C HIS A 502 13.64 0.48 11.50
N GLY A 503 12.89 0.46 12.59
CA GLY A 503 13.40 0.23 13.96
C GLY A 503 13.31 1.45 14.86
N GLY A 504 12.87 2.62 14.35
CA GLY A 504 12.78 3.87 15.09
C GLY A 504 11.34 4.30 15.38
N ILE A 505 11.18 5.60 15.60
CA ILE A 505 9.90 6.24 15.94
C ILE A 505 9.51 7.21 14.84
N SER A 506 8.60 6.78 13.99
CA SER A 506 7.90 7.62 13.02
C SER A 506 6.48 7.11 12.79
N PRO A 507 5.54 7.95 12.31
CA PRO A 507 4.21 7.48 11.94
C PRO A 507 4.26 6.35 10.90
N GLU A 508 5.20 6.42 9.93
CA GLU A 508 5.37 5.45 8.85
C GLU A 508 5.82 4.08 9.35
N GLU A 509 6.58 4.02 10.44
CA GLU A 509 7.04 2.77 11.05
C GLU A 509 6.02 2.20 12.03
N MET A 510 5.30 3.06 12.78
CA MET A 510 4.49 2.66 13.93
C MET A 510 2.99 2.54 13.62
N ILE A 511 2.42 3.46 12.80
CA ILE A 511 0.98 3.46 12.51
C ILE A 511 0.74 2.64 11.26
N VAL A 512 0.39 1.39 11.44
CA VAL A 512 0.35 0.41 10.37
C VAL A 512 -1.05 -0.21 10.20
N PRO A 513 -1.42 -0.62 8.96
CA PRO A 513 -2.79 -1.03 8.67
C PRO A 513 -3.14 -2.41 9.23
N ILE A 514 -4.39 -2.55 9.64
CA ILE A 514 -5.09 -3.82 9.78
C ILE A 514 -6.32 -3.78 8.88
N ALA A 515 -6.56 -4.82 8.10
CA ALA A 515 -7.75 -4.95 7.29
C ALA A 515 -8.47 -6.27 7.58
N CYS A 516 -9.76 -6.18 7.88
CA CYS A 516 -10.64 -7.33 7.90
C CYS A 516 -11.30 -7.47 6.52
N LEU A 517 -10.99 -8.54 5.81
CA LEU A 517 -11.44 -8.82 4.46
C LEU A 517 -12.56 -9.87 4.53
N THR A 518 -13.80 -9.46 4.26
CA THR A 518 -14.97 -10.35 4.19
C THR A 518 -15.28 -10.68 2.73
N PRO A 519 -15.30 -11.96 2.33
CA PRO A 519 -15.55 -12.34 0.94
C PRO A 519 -16.89 -11.83 0.43
N ARG A 520 -16.91 -11.27 -0.79
CA ARG A 520 -18.16 -10.87 -1.46
C ARG A 520 -18.93 -12.11 -1.91
N ARG A 521 -20.23 -12.16 -1.62
CA ARG A 521 -21.08 -13.26 -2.10
C ARG A 521 -21.16 -13.25 -3.62
N ARG A 522 -20.93 -14.39 -4.29
CA ARG A 522 -21.21 -14.55 -5.72
C ARG A 522 -22.70 -14.29 -5.95
N GLY A 523 -23.04 -13.19 -6.59
CA GLY A 523 -24.43 -12.80 -6.90
C GLY A 523 -24.79 -11.35 -6.62
N SER A 524 -23.94 -10.59 -5.94
CA SER A 524 -24.16 -9.15 -5.69
C SER A 524 -23.28 -8.29 -6.62
N THR A 525 -23.48 -8.43 -7.92
CA THR A 525 -23.13 -7.36 -8.86
C THR A 525 -24.10 -6.21 -8.64
N ARG A 526 -24.00 -5.48 -7.54
CA ARG A 526 -24.48 -4.12 -7.50
C ARG A 526 -23.54 -3.31 -8.38
N ASN A 527 -24.08 -2.79 -9.47
CA ASN A 527 -23.46 -1.80 -10.32
C ASN A 527 -22.82 -0.72 -9.42
N LEU A 528 -21.49 -0.76 -9.29
CA LEU A 528 -20.72 0.40 -8.88
C LEU A 528 -20.63 1.27 -10.12
N THR A 529 -21.64 2.09 -10.33
CA THR A 529 -21.52 3.30 -11.12
C THR A 529 -20.66 4.27 -10.31
N PRO A 530 -19.61 4.83 -10.91
CA PRO A 530 -18.76 5.82 -10.27
C PRO A 530 -19.46 7.13 -10.02
#